data_34389c81f5c5672e9ed4366eb1667c65
#
_entry.id   34389c81f5c5672e9ed4366eb1667c65
#
_cell.length_a   1.000
_cell.length_b   1.000
_cell.length_c   1.000
_cell.angle_alpha   90.00
_cell.angle_beta   90.00
_cell.angle_gamma   90.00
#
_symmetry.space_group_name_H-M   'P 1'
#
loop_
_entity.id
_entity.type
_entity.pdbx_description
1 polymer ?
#
loop_
_entity_poly.entity_id
_entity_poly.type
_entity_poly.pdbx_seq_one_letter_code
_entity_poly.pdbx_strand_id
1 'polypeptide(L)'
;AYFEIATGDALPDLVTTLTMKGQKEKIRTGGVSREDFPYSNHIISFVWTCMAANVPFKATAGLHHPIRCFKPLTYAEDAPQGTMHGFLNMLLMTGFARESYRVSLLEEMMEEEFEEVFQFSELGVKWRSEHFLSNAHLGWLRQKGMHSFGSCSFDEPIADLQALGLL
;
A
#
# COMPACT_ATOMS: atom_id res chain seq x y z
N ALA A 1 -8.51 3.14 -18.19
CA ALA A 1 -9.29 3.16 -16.94
C ALA A 1 -8.66 2.24 -15.91
N TYR A 2 -9.07 2.39 -14.63
CA TYR A 2 -8.70 1.48 -13.53
C TYR A 2 -9.93 0.68 -13.12
N PHE A 3 -9.78 -0.62 -13.01
CA PHE A 3 -10.85 -1.53 -12.58
C PHE A 3 -10.50 -2.14 -11.23
N GLU A 4 -11.44 -2.07 -10.29
CA GLU A 4 -11.30 -2.73 -9.01
C GLU A 4 -11.52 -4.23 -9.19
N ILE A 5 -10.54 -5.02 -8.78
CA ILE A 5 -10.58 -6.48 -8.91
C ILE A 5 -10.39 -7.13 -7.55
N ALA A 6 -11.04 -8.27 -7.37
CA ALA A 6 -10.93 -9.05 -6.15
C ALA A 6 -9.58 -9.79 -6.10
N THR A 7 -9.07 -9.96 -4.89
CA THR A 7 -7.96 -10.85 -4.60
C THR A 7 -8.49 -12.28 -4.43
N GLY A 8 -7.84 -13.27 -5.02
CA GLY A 8 -8.25 -14.67 -4.96
C GLY A 8 -7.75 -15.45 -6.17
N ASP A 9 -8.26 -16.65 -6.36
CA ASP A 9 -7.77 -17.59 -7.38
C ASP A 9 -7.86 -17.06 -8.82
N ALA A 10 -8.87 -16.24 -9.11
CA ALA A 10 -9.06 -15.62 -10.42
C ALA A 10 -8.15 -14.39 -10.68
N LEU A 11 -7.36 -13.94 -9.69
CA LEU A 11 -6.56 -12.73 -9.81
C LEU A 11 -5.60 -12.72 -11.02
N PRO A 12 -4.83 -13.78 -11.33
CA PRO A 12 -3.94 -13.78 -12.48
C PRO A 12 -4.68 -13.61 -13.81
N ASP A 13 -5.82 -14.26 -13.97
CA ASP A 13 -6.64 -14.19 -15.18
C ASP A 13 -7.26 -12.81 -15.37
N LEU A 14 -7.72 -12.18 -14.26
CA LEU A 14 -8.28 -10.84 -14.28
C LEU A 14 -7.22 -9.81 -14.69
N VAL A 15 -6.03 -9.85 -14.07
CA VAL A 15 -4.91 -8.96 -14.40
C VAL A 15 -4.50 -9.16 -15.86
N THR A 16 -4.34 -10.39 -16.32
CA THR A 16 -4.00 -10.69 -17.71
C THR A 16 -5.03 -10.12 -18.67
N THR A 17 -6.31 -10.33 -18.39
CA THR A 17 -7.40 -9.85 -19.25
C THR A 17 -7.43 -8.33 -19.34
N LEU A 18 -7.29 -7.63 -18.23
CA LEU A 18 -7.26 -6.15 -18.20
C LEU A 18 -6.03 -5.62 -18.94
N THR A 19 -4.86 -6.21 -18.69
CA THR A 19 -3.61 -5.83 -19.36
C THR A 19 -3.72 -5.97 -20.88
N MET A 20 -4.26 -7.08 -21.38
CA MET A 20 -4.47 -7.29 -22.81
C MET A 20 -5.42 -6.27 -23.44
N LYS A 21 -6.32 -5.70 -22.66
CA LYS A 21 -7.25 -4.64 -23.08
C LYS A 21 -6.69 -3.22 -22.86
N GLY A 22 -5.42 -3.07 -22.43
CA GLY A 22 -4.80 -1.80 -22.13
C GLY A 22 -5.44 -1.08 -20.93
N GLN A 23 -6.10 -1.84 -20.05
CA GLN A 23 -6.67 -1.32 -18.81
C GLN A 23 -5.71 -1.52 -17.64
N LYS A 24 -6.05 -0.95 -16.49
CA LYS A 24 -5.23 -1.00 -15.28
C LYS A 24 -6.06 -1.46 -14.09
N GLU A 25 -5.37 -2.01 -13.11
CA GLU A 25 -5.94 -2.62 -11.93
C GLU A 25 -5.98 -1.65 -10.75
N LYS A 26 -6.95 -1.82 -9.89
CA LYS A 26 -6.94 -1.27 -8.54
C LYS A 26 -7.40 -2.31 -7.52
N ILE A 27 -6.79 -2.28 -6.36
CA ILE A 27 -7.15 -3.09 -5.21
C ILE A 27 -7.88 -2.23 -4.18
N ARG A 28 -8.92 -2.78 -3.57
CA ARG A 28 -9.53 -2.21 -2.38
C ARG A 28 -8.70 -2.63 -1.16
N THR A 29 -8.29 -1.67 -0.34
CA THR A 29 -7.43 -1.88 0.83
C THR A 29 -8.13 -1.56 2.15
N GLY A 30 -9.42 -1.24 2.11
CA GLY A 30 -10.21 -0.98 3.31
C GLY A 30 -11.62 -0.50 3.00
N GLY A 31 -12.35 -0.14 4.04
CA GLY A 31 -13.72 0.34 3.98
C GLY A 31 -14.21 0.77 5.36
N VAL A 32 -15.49 0.57 5.62
CA VAL A 32 -16.16 1.03 6.85
C VAL A 32 -16.32 -0.08 7.91
N SER A 33 -15.97 -1.32 7.56
CA SER A 33 -15.98 -2.46 8.47
C SER A 33 -14.62 -3.15 8.48
N ARG A 34 -14.37 -3.97 9.51
CA ARG A 34 -13.09 -4.71 9.64
C ARG A 34 -12.85 -5.69 8.50
N GLU A 35 -13.92 -6.26 7.98
CA GLU A 35 -13.91 -7.25 6.91
C GLU A 35 -13.55 -6.66 5.55
N ASP A 36 -13.62 -5.32 5.43
CA ASP A 36 -13.23 -4.61 4.21
C ASP A 36 -11.70 -4.50 4.03
N PHE A 37 -10.93 -4.84 5.06
CA PHE A 37 -9.47 -4.76 5.03
C PHE A 37 -8.86 -6.12 4.67
N PRO A 38 -8.30 -6.29 3.46
CA PRO A 38 -7.67 -7.54 3.08
C PRO A 38 -6.43 -7.83 3.93
N TYR A 39 -6.13 -9.11 4.14
CA TYR A 39 -4.89 -9.52 4.80
C TYR A 39 -3.65 -9.14 3.97
N SER A 40 -2.52 -8.93 4.65
CA SER A 40 -1.26 -8.52 4.01
C SER A 40 -0.84 -9.46 2.87
N ASN A 41 -0.99 -10.76 3.02
CA ASN A 41 -0.66 -11.74 2.00
C ASN A 41 -1.51 -11.60 0.71
N HIS A 42 -2.78 -11.21 0.83
CA HIS A 42 -3.63 -10.94 -0.33
C HIS A 42 -3.18 -9.70 -1.11
N ILE A 43 -2.76 -8.66 -0.37
CA ILE A 43 -2.21 -7.43 -0.98
C ILE A 43 -0.88 -7.75 -1.68
N ILE A 44 0.01 -8.51 -1.04
CA ILE A 44 1.29 -8.93 -1.61
C ILE A 44 1.07 -9.75 -2.89
N SER A 45 0.14 -10.70 -2.87
CA SER A 45 -0.22 -11.49 -4.05
C SER A 45 -0.71 -10.62 -5.21
N PHE A 46 -1.57 -9.62 -4.93
CA PHE A 46 -2.02 -8.66 -5.92
C PHE A 46 -0.86 -7.86 -6.52
N VAL A 47 0.01 -7.33 -5.67
CA VAL A 47 1.20 -6.55 -6.10
C VAL A 47 2.10 -7.39 -7.00
N TRP A 48 2.42 -8.61 -6.60
CA TRP A 48 3.25 -9.52 -7.42
C TRP A 48 2.62 -9.87 -8.76
N THR A 49 1.30 -10.08 -8.79
CA THR A 49 0.59 -10.38 -10.03
C THR A 49 0.64 -9.19 -11.00
N CYS A 50 0.42 -7.97 -10.49
CA CYS A 50 0.56 -6.75 -11.30
C CYS A 50 2.00 -6.55 -11.79
N MET A 51 3.00 -6.81 -10.94
CA MET A 51 4.41 -6.70 -11.31
C MET A 51 4.80 -7.72 -12.39
N ALA A 52 4.35 -8.97 -12.26
CA ALA A 52 4.60 -10.03 -13.26
C ALA A 52 3.99 -9.67 -14.62
N ALA A 53 2.83 -9.02 -14.62
CA ALA A 53 2.18 -8.50 -15.82
C ALA A 53 2.76 -7.16 -16.31
N ASN A 54 3.70 -6.57 -15.57
CA ASN A 54 4.28 -5.24 -15.82
C ASN A 54 3.22 -4.14 -15.96
N VAL A 55 2.22 -4.14 -15.09
CA VAL A 55 1.15 -3.14 -15.07
C VAL A 55 1.17 -2.36 -13.77
N PRO A 56 1.00 -1.04 -13.84
CA PRO A 56 0.84 -0.20 -12.66
C PRO A 56 -0.58 -0.33 -12.11
N PHE A 57 -0.71 -0.16 -10.80
CA PHE A 57 -1.98 -0.29 -10.11
C PHE A 57 -2.28 0.93 -9.21
N LYS A 58 -3.47 0.94 -8.63
CA LYS A 58 -3.89 1.84 -7.54
C LYS A 58 -4.38 1.05 -6.34
N ALA A 59 -4.15 1.59 -5.16
CA ALA A 59 -4.77 1.13 -3.92
C ALA A 59 -5.89 2.11 -3.54
N THR A 60 -7.07 1.60 -3.20
CA THR A 60 -8.25 2.44 -2.94
C THR A 60 -8.94 2.05 -1.65
N ALA A 61 -9.43 3.07 -0.94
CA ALA A 61 -10.08 3.01 0.37
C ALA A 61 -9.16 2.58 1.53
N GLY A 62 -9.39 3.14 2.69
CA GLY A 62 -8.77 2.74 3.96
C GLY A 62 -7.31 3.17 4.16
N LEU A 63 -6.70 3.88 3.21
CA LEU A 63 -5.33 4.37 3.34
C LEU A 63 -5.31 5.83 3.82
N HIS A 64 -5.79 6.04 5.03
CA HIS A 64 -5.91 7.36 5.66
C HIS A 64 -4.62 7.77 6.36
N HIS A 65 -3.88 6.82 6.88
CA HIS A 65 -2.71 7.01 7.73
C HIS A 65 -1.42 6.57 7.03
N PRO A 66 -0.26 7.22 7.33
CA PRO A 66 1.02 6.85 6.73
C PRO A 66 1.46 5.44 7.13
N ILE A 67 1.28 5.09 8.38
CA ILE A 67 1.73 3.82 8.97
C ILE A 67 0.51 3.05 9.47
N ARG A 68 0.58 1.71 9.43
CA ARG A 68 -0.45 0.83 9.95
C ARG A 68 -0.81 1.21 11.38
N CYS A 69 -2.11 1.27 11.66
CA CYS A 69 -2.61 1.69 12.96
C CYS A 69 -3.96 1.07 13.29
N PHE A 70 -4.32 1.09 14.58
CA PHE A 70 -5.63 0.69 15.07
C PHE A 70 -6.40 1.94 15.48
N LYS A 71 -7.43 2.30 14.70
CA LYS A 71 -8.20 3.54 14.87
C LYS A 71 -9.68 3.34 14.49
N PRO A 72 -10.57 4.31 14.79
CA PRO A 72 -11.94 4.31 14.26
C PRO A 72 -11.95 4.28 12.73
N LEU A 73 -12.79 3.43 12.14
CA LEU A 73 -12.84 3.22 10.69
C LEU A 73 -13.62 4.29 9.94
N THR A 74 -14.40 5.10 10.65
CA THR A 74 -15.17 6.24 10.11
C THR A 74 -15.13 7.40 11.08
N TYR A 75 -15.66 8.56 10.66
CA TYR A 75 -15.76 9.77 11.50
C TYR A 75 -17.02 9.80 12.39
N ALA A 76 -17.83 8.75 12.42
CA ALA A 76 -18.98 8.66 13.31
C ALA A 76 -18.53 8.54 14.77
N GLU A 77 -19.32 9.11 15.69
CA GLU A 77 -19.00 9.13 17.14
C GLU A 77 -18.86 7.71 17.74
N ASP A 78 -19.64 6.77 17.21
CA ASP A 78 -19.68 5.35 17.62
C ASP A 78 -19.02 4.42 16.57
N ALA A 79 -18.09 4.94 15.76
CA ALA A 79 -17.46 4.19 14.70
C ALA A 79 -16.75 2.92 15.22
N PRO A 80 -16.91 1.79 14.53
CA PRO A 80 -16.16 0.59 14.86
C PRO A 80 -14.65 0.87 14.70
N GLN A 81 -13.85 0.29 15.60
CA GLN A 81 -12.40 0.37 15.51
C GLN A 81 -11.83 -0.85 14.77
N GLY A 82 -10.79 -0.63 14.00
CA GLY A 82 -10.11 -1.68 13.26
C GLY A 82 -8.69 -1.30 12.89
N THR A 83 -7.95 -2.31 12.44
CA THR A 83 -6.60 -2.11 11.93
C THR A 83 -6.67 -1.66 10.48
N MET A 84 -6.04 -0.51 10.19
CA MET A 84 -5.92 0.06 8.85
C MET A 84 -4.50 -0.10 8.34
N HIS A 85 -4.36 -0.37 7.04
CA HIS A 85 -3.06 -0.37 6.39
C HIS A 85 -2.53 1.06 6.23
N GLY A 86 -1.20 1.23 6.33
CA GLY A 86 -0.55 2.49 6.06
C GLY A 86 -0.19 2.66 4.57
N PHE A 87 -0.32 3.88 4.04
CA PHE A 87 0.05 4.12 2.64
C PHE A 87 1.57 4.05 2.41
N LEU A 88 2.40 4.38 3.42
CA LEU A 88 3.84 4.16 3.36
C LEU A 88 4.18 2.67 3.41
N ASN A 89 3.53 1.89 4.30
CA ASN A 89 3.72 0.44 4.33
C ASN A 89 3.47 -0.16 2.95
N MET A 90 2.36 0.22 2.32
CA MET A 90 1.98 -0.29 0.99
C MET A 90 2.98 0.11 -0.10
N LEU A 91 3.41 1.37 -0.14
CA LEU A 91 4.38 1.85 -1.12
C LEU A 91 5.74 1.17 -0.95
N LEU A 92 6.25 1.10 0.28
CA LEU A 92 7.56 0.52 0.56
C LEU A 92 7.55 -1.00 0.38
N MET A 93 6.48 -1.69 0.79
CA MET A 93 6.31 -3.11 0.51
C MET A 93 6.35 -3.38 -1.00
N THR A 94 5.68 -2.57 -1.81
CA THR A 94 5.75 -2.68 -3.28
C THR A 94 7.17 -2.53 -3.79
N GLY A 95 7.95 -1.62 -3.21
CA GLY A 95 9.36 -1.42 -3.54
C GLY A 95 10.22 -2.64 -3.19
N PHE A 96 10.09 -3.16 -1.99
CA PHE A 96 10.83 -4.35 -1.55
C PHE A 96 10.39 -5.62 -2.30
N ALA A 97 9.10 -5.73 -2.66
CA ALA A 97 8.62 -6.81 -3.52
C ALA A 97 9.34 -6.82 -4.88
N ARG A 98 9.57 -5.65 -5.47
CA ARG A 98 10.33 -5.49 -6.71
C ARG A 98 11.80 -5.91 -6.56
N GLU A 99 12.39 -5.67 -5.40
CA GLU A 99 13.76 -6.10 -5.08
C GLU A 99 13.82 -7.59 -4.66
N SER A 100 12.74 -8.34 -4.90
CA SER A 100 12.65 -9.79 -4.66
C SER A 100 12.79 -10.20 -3.19
N TYR A 101 12.34 -9.36 -2.29
CA TYR A 101 12.31 -9.72 -0.87
C TYR A 101 11.35 -10.89 -0.63
N ARG A 102 11.69 -11.74 0.34
CA ARG A 102 10.86 -12.90 0.73
C ARG A 102 9.51 -12.43 1.31
N VAL A 103 8.48 -13.25 1.12
CA VAL A 103 7.10 -12.97 1.57
C VAL A 103 7.03 -12.54 3.03
N SER A 104 7.71 -13.25 3.92
CA SER A 104 7.66 -12.94 5.36
C SER A 104 8.15 -11.51 5.68
N LEU A 105 9.17 -11.00 4.96
CA LEU A 105 9.64 -9.62 5.12
C LEU A 105 8.65 -8.60 4.53
N LEU A 106 7.97 -8.95 3.43
CA LEU A 106 6.93 -8.10 2.85
C LEU A 106 5.71 -8.03 3.78
N GLU A 107 5.34 -9.13 4.42
CA GLU A 107 4.29 -9.15 5.45
C GLU A 107 4.68 -8.29 6.65
N GLU A 108 5.91 -8.44 7.17
CA GLU A 108 6.43 -7.59 8.25
C GLU A 108 6.41 -6.10 7.86
N MET A 109 6.77 -5.75 6.61
CA MET A 109 6.70 -4.37 6.12
C MET A 109 5.26 -3.85 6.08
N MET A 110 4.30 -4.66 5.63
CA MET A 110 2.88 -4.30 5.62
C MET A 110 2.31 -4.13 7.03
N GLU A 111 2.86 -4.84 8.01
CA GLU A 111 2.39 -4.89 9.39
C GLU A 111 3.19 -3.99 10.34
N GLU A 112 4.15 -3.22 9.85
CA GLU A 112 4.93 -2.30 10.64
C GLU A 112 4.07 -1.14 11.18
N GLU A 113 4.13 -0.93 12.50
CA GLU A 113 3.32 0.09 13.22
C GLU A 113 4.19 1.18 13.88
N PHE A 114 5.52 1.03 13.84
CA PHE A 114 6.46 1.90 14.55
C PHE A 114 7.13 2.88 13.58
N GLU A 115 6.88 4.18 13.75
CA GLU A 115 7.47 5.22 12.90
C GLU A 115 9.00 5.34 13.05
N GLU A 116 9.53 5.06 14.22
CA GLU A 116 10.98 5.19 14.52
C GLU A 116 11.86 4.22 13.73
N VAL A 117 11.28 3.16 13.14
CA VAL A 117 12.04 2.24 12.29
C VAL A 117 12.21 2.72 10.85
N PHE A 118 11.53 3.82 10.48
CA PHE A 118 11.67 4.46 9.18
C PHE A 118 12.61 5.66 9.27
N GLN A 119 13.60 5.71 8.40
CA GLN A 119 14.56 6.81 8.30
C GLN A 119 14.53 7.36 6.87
N PHE A 120 13.99 8.58 6.74
CA PHE A 120 13.94 9.28 5.47
C PHE A 120 15.16 10.20 5.32
N SER A 121 15.72 10.26 4.12
CA SER A 121 16.87 11.09 3.78
C SER A 121 16.79 11.56 2.33
N GLU A 122 17.69 12.45 1.94
CA GLU A 122 17.84 12.88 0.55
C GLU A 122 18.22 11.74 -0.42
N LEU A 123 18.68 10.61 0.09
CA LEU A 123 19.06 9.45 -0.72
C LEU A 123 17.93 8.44 -0.90
N GLY A 124 16.99 8.42 0.02
CA GLY A 124 15.89 7.46 0.03
C GLY A 124 15.39 7.15 1.43
N VAL A 125 14.79 5.99 1.61
CA VAL A 125 14.21 5.52 2.86
C VAL A 125 14.88 4.23 3.32
N LYS A 126 15.20 4.15 4.61
CA LYS A 126 15.59 2.92 5.30
C LYS A 126 14.46 2.42 6.17
N TRP A 127 14.30 1.11 6.22
CA TRP A 127 13.44 0.42 7.17
C TRP A 127 14.27 -0.52 8.04
N ARG A 128 14.11 -0.44 9.36
CA ARG A 128 14.88 -1.20 10.37
C ARG A 128 16.40 -1.12 10.17
N SER A 129 16.90 0.00 9.66
CA SER A 129 18.31 0.29 9.37
C SER A 129 19.01 -0.63 8.35
N GLU A 130 18.42 -1.76 7.99
CA GLU A 130 19.00 -2.80 7.12
C GLU A 130 18.48 -2.75 5.68
N HIS A 131 17.21 -2.32 5.51
CA HIS A 131 16.53 -2.36 4.23
C HIS A 131 16.42 -0.94 3.64
N PHE A 132 16.84 -0.77 2.41
CA PHE A 132 16.94 0.54 1.78
C PHE A 132 16.29 0.60 0.40
N LEU A 133 15.50 1.64 0.17
CA LEU A 133 15.00 2.02 -1.16
C LEU A 133 15.48 3.42 -1.50
N SER A 134 16.19 3.55 -2.62
CA SER A 134 16.66 4.84 -3.10
C SER A 134 15.52 5.71 -3.66
N ASN A 135 15.75 7.01 -3.75
CA ASN A 135 14.82 7.93 -4.42
C ASN A 135 14.54 7.56 -5.88
N ALA A 136 15.51 6.96 -6.55
CA ALA A 136 15.30 6.45 -7.92
C ALA A 136 14.30 5.29 -7.94
N HIS A 137 14.38 4.36 -6.98
CA HIS A 137 13.41 3.28 -6.81
C HIS A 137 12.02 3.83 -6.47
N LEU A 138 11.91 4.78 -5.54
CA LEU A 138 10.65 5.43 -5.17
C LEU A 138 10.03 6.18 -6.36
N GLY A 139 10.83 6.88 -7.14
CA GLY A 139 10.39 7.55 -8.37
C GLY A 139 9.83 6.58 -9.40
N TRP A 140 10.51 5.44 -9.59
CA TRP A 140 10.04 4.37 -10.46
C TRP A 140 8.71 3.78 -9.96
N LEU A 141 8.59 3.49 -8.66
CA LEU A 141 7.37 2.94 -8.06
C LEU A 141 6.15 3.83 -8.32
N ARG A 142 6.30 5.14 -8.19
CA ARG A 142 5.22 6.11 -8.43
C ARG A 142 4.81 6.20 -9.90
N GLN A 143 5.70 5.86 -10.82
CA GLN A 143 5.45 5.94 -12.27
C GLN A 143 5.03 4.59 -12.88
N LYS A 144 5.49 3.48 -12.36
CA LYS A 144 5.38 2.14 -12.97
C LYS A 144 4.83 1.07 -12.03
N GLY A 145 4.72 1.35 -10.75
CA GLY A 145 4.19 0.44 -9.74
C GLY A 145 2.87 0.95 -9.19
N MET A 146 2.90 1.48 -7.99
CA MET A 146 1.74 2.05 -7.31
C MET A 146 1.55 3.52 -7.69
N HIS A 147 0.60 3.80 -8.58
CA HIS A 147 0.36 5.15 -9.12
C HIS A 147 -0.26 6.11 -8.11
N SER A 148 -1.14 5.61 -7.25
CA SER A 148 -1.77 6.40 -6.20
C SER A 148 -2.47 5.51 -5.19
N PHE A 149 -2.81 6.11 -4.06
CA PHE A 149 -3.71 5.54 -3.06
C PHE A 149 -4.92 6.47 -2.84
N GLY A 150 -5.98 5.94 -2.23
CA GLY A 150 -7.20 6.68 -1.91
C GLY A 150 -7.39 6.84 -0.41
N SER A 151 -7.54 8.09 0.01
CA SER A 151 -8.03 8.49 1.33
C SER A 151 -9.32 9.28 1.19
N CYS A 152 -10.18 9.28 2.21
CA CYS A 152 -11.40 10.10 2.26
C CYS A 152 -11.11 11.58 2.49
N SER A 153 -9.93 11.92 3.00
CA SER A 153 -9.48 13.27 3.31
C SER A 153 -8.09 13.51 2.73
N PHE A 154 -7.80 14.75 2.37
CA PHE A 154 -6.43 15.22 2.08
C PHE A 154 -5.72 15.69 3.35
N ASP A 155 -6.48 16.25 4.29
CA ASP A 155 -5.91 16.87 5.48
C ASP A 155 -5.37 15.83 6.46
N GLU A 156 -6.04 14.69 6.61
CA GLU A 156 -5.68 13.64 7.55
C GLU A 156 -4.29 13.01 7.24
N PRO A 157 -3.99 12.55 6.02
CA PRO A 157 -2.64 12.10 5.66
C PRO A 157 -1.55 13.14 5.87
N ILE A 158 -1.84 14.42 5.61
CA ILE A 158 -0.89 15.52 5.78
C ILE A 158 -0.64 15.78 7.26
N ALA A 159 -1.70 15.88 8.07
CA ALA A 159 -1.60 16.11 9.51
C ALA A 159 -0.83 14.97 10.21
N ASP A 160 -1.08 13.72 9.81
CA ASP A 160 -0.37 12.57 10.35
C ASP A 160 1.12 12.58 9.97
N LEU A 161 1.46 12.91 8.71
CA LEU A 161 2.85 13.04 8.28
C LEU A 161 3.59 14.16 9.04
N GLN A 162 2.91 15.28 9.29
CA GLN A 162 3.46 16.37 10.11
C GLN A 162 3.67 15.94 11.56
N ALA A 163 2.71 15.23 12.16
CA ALA A 163 2.81 14.71 13.52
C ALA A 163 3.98 13.72 13.68
N LEU A 164 4.29 12.96 12.62
CA LEU A 164 5.43 12.03 12.55
C LEU A 164 6.76 12.73 12.19
N GLY A 165 6.75 14.04 11.92
CA GLY A 165 7.95 14.77 11.49
C GLY A 165 8.47 14.36 10.10
N LEU A 166 7.58 13.88 9.24
CA LEU A 166 7.88 13.44 7.85
C LEU A 166 7.53 14.51 6.81
N LEU A 167 6.94 15.62 7.25
CA LEU A 167 6.65 16.83 6.48
C LEU A 167 7.00 18.07 7.28
#